data_9aaccd95217b24f605f154b43db9dc48
#
_entry.id   9aaccd95217b24f605f154b43db9dc48
#
_cell.length_a   1.000
_cell.length_b   1.000
_cell.length_c   1.000
_cell.angle_alpha   90.00
_cell.angle_beta   90.00
_cell.angle_gamma   90.00
#
_symmetry.space_group_name_H-M   'P 1'
#
loop_
_entity.id
_entity.type
_entity.pdbx_description
1 polymer ?
#
loop_
_entity_poly.entity_id
_entity_poly.type
_entity_poly.pdbx_seq_one_letter_code
_entity_poly.pdbx_strand_id
1 'polypeptide(L)'
;MKKPSCLTAFLISLFLCQTGLSEEIKILINHLGYENDAPKRAVILGHPADDVGIFKVVEVRNGREIVSDQAVKVGPVDKWKNWVFWTADFSTVKTEGTYVLECATSKGVVRSAPFQIESNLLEKYTLPDVVSWFKGQRSSGLLDKADRNLKFDGSTNTADVHGGWFDATGDYGKHLSHLSFSTYFNPQQIPMSDWSLFKSHEELQRRGDGNFRQYKRRLLDEAMWGADYLVRVKNPNGSFYRSISAPGPEKAAEDRRIAKEGSGFAIKTNKNARFMGETHTEGEKTDYEVGFRNGGGIAIAALADASTYPVSGDFSHEDYLKVAENAFAFLDNNNVRYLNDGKENIVDDYCALLAATELFKATRNQIVTRSTHDKYKLAADLRAQNLMNRLITSGGHTNYWRADDGDRPFFHAADAGMPVVSLLEYYEIADAPMQKRVLETVRKSLEFEMRTTDEVANPFGYARQLVQSTNGFRRTAFFFPHDTETSPWWQGENARLSSLATAARMASKYFKDDPAFHAQLQAYAWNQLNWILGLNPYDCCMLQGSGHNNPFYMFFDSYEYHNAPGGIVNGITGGYRDPHDIDFNLQYSETGKDEDWRWGEQWLPHDAWYLLAASLRD
;
A
#
# COMPACT_ATOMS: atom_id res chain seq x y z
N MET A 1 -83.33 -5.76 -9.96
CA MET A 1 -82.82 -6.53 -11.08
C MET A 1 -81.33 -6.39 -11.18
N LYS A 2 -80.59 -7.39 -10.70
CA LYS A 2 -79.11 -7.43 -10.65
C LYS A 2 -78.63 -8.29 -11.80
N LYS A 3 -77.77 -7.77 -12.68
CA LYS A 3 -77.03 -8.55 -13.67
C LYS A 3 -75.71 -9.05 -13.09
N PRO A 4 -75.30 -10.28 -13.34
CA PRO A 4 -73.99 -10.77 -12.93
C PRO A 4 -72.94 -10.42 -13.98
N SER A 5 -71.79 -9.91 -13.47
CA SER A 5 -70.55 -9.73 -14.24
C SER A 5 -69.78 -11.03 -14.31
N CYS A 6 -69.52 -11.52 -15.53
CA CYS A 6 -68.59 -12.61 -15.76
C CYS A 6 -67.14 -12.08 -15.74
N LEU A 7 -66.36 -12.53 -14.80
CA LEU A 7 -64.89 -12.25 -14.74
C LEU A 7 -64.17 -13.43 -15.39
N THR A 8 -63.68 -13.22 -16.61
CA THR A 8 -62.83 -14.18 -17.31
C THR A 8 -61.38 -13.97 -16.84
N ALA A 9 -60.88 -14.91 -16.06
CA ALA A 9 -59.48 -14.91 -15.65
C ALA A 9 -58.59 -15.39 -16.80
N PHE A 10 -57.76 -14.49 -17.33
CA PHE A 10 -56.71 -14.83 -18.26
C PHE A 10 -55.45 -15.21 -17.45
N LEU A 11 -55.16 -16.50 -17.36
CA LEU A 11 -53.89 -17.01 -16.86
C LEU A 11 -52.80 -16.76 -17.94
N ILE A 12 -52.01 -15.72 -17.76
CA ILE A 12 -50.75 -15.54 -18.50
C ILE A 12 -49.69 -16.35 -17.78
N SER A 13 -49.36 -17.52 -18.32
CA SER A 13 -48.16 -18.26 -17.93
C SER A 13 -46.93 -17.49 -18.41
N LEU A 14 -46.31 -16.73 -17.53
CA LEU A 14 -44.96 -16.22 -17.77
C LEU A 14 -44.00 -17.43 -17.70
N PHE A 15 -43.63 -17.94 -18.87
CA PHE A 15 -42.41 -18.70 -19.03
C PHE A 15 -41.24 -17.72 -18.81
N LEU A 16 -40.73 -17.64 -17.60
CA LEU A 16 -39.38 -17.11 -17.32
C LEU A 16 -38.38 -18.06 -18.00
N CYS A 17 -38.07 -17.75 -19.26
CA CYS A 17 -36.88 -18.26 -19.89
C CYS A 17 -35.71 -17.66 -19.08
N GLN A 18 -35.21 -18.38 -18.10
CA GLN A 18 -33.87 -18.14 -17.57
C GLN A 18 -32.89 -18.45 -18.72
N THR A 19 -32.68 -17.47 -19.59
CA THR A 19 -31.48 -17.44 -20.38
C THR A 19 -30.35 -17.28 -19.36
N GLY A 20 -29.72 -18.38 -18.98
CA GLY A 20 -28.43 -18.33 -18.32
C GLY A 20 -27.55 -17.40 -19.18
N LEU A 21 -27.26 -16.23 -18.71
CA LEU A 21 -26.23 -15.38 -19.30
C LEU A 21 -24.99 -16.24 -19.31
N SER A 22 -24.59 -16.72 -20.48
CA SER A 22 -23.31 -17.38 -20.69
C SER A 22 -22.25 -16.41 -20.20
N GLU A 23 -21.64 -16.74 -19.07
CA GLU A 23 -20.56 -15.91 -18.51
C GLU A 23 -19.51 -15.72 -19.61
N GLU A 24 -19.17 -14.48 -19.88
CA GLU A 24 -18.39 -14.06 -21.04
C GLU A 24 -16.90 -14.29 -20.78
N ILE A 25 -16.16 -14.78 -21.78
CA ILE A 25 -14.69 -14.82 -21.70
C ILE A 25 -14.18 -13.38 -21.81
N LYS A 26 -13.30 -12.96 -20.88
CA LYS A 26 -12.72 -11.62 -20.83
C LYS A 26 -11.21 -11.65 -20.98
N ILE A 27 -10.67 -10.65 -21.67
CA ILE A 27 -9.22 -10.39 -21.71
C ILE A 27 -8.93 -9.22 -20.78
N LEU A 28 -8.25 -9.50 -19.69
CA LEU A 28 -7.86 -8.57 -18.64
C LEU A 28 -6.46 -8.01 -18.93
N ILE A 29 -6.34 -6.69 -18.86
CA ILE A 29 -5.10 -5.96 -19.16
C ILE A 29 -4.86 -4.88 -18.09
N ASN A 30 -3.67 -4.31 -18.04
CA ASN A 30 -3.47 -3.03 -17.39
C ASN A 30 -4.21 -1.95 -18.21
N HIS A 31 -5.13 -1.23 -17.59
CA HIS A 31 -6.02 -0.29 -18.28
C HIS A 31 -5.28 0.92 -18.88
N LEU A 32 -4.15 1.30 -18.30
CA LEU A 32 -3.31 2.36 -18.84
C LEU A 32 -2.41 1.86 -19.96
N GLY A 33 -2.02 0.58 -19.89
CA GLY A 33 -1.11 -0.05 -20.81
C GLY A 33 0.17 -0.54 -20.14
N TYR A 34 1.26 -0.57 -20.88
CA TYR A 34 2.52 -1.16 -20.45
C TYR A 34 3.70 -0.30 -20.85
N GLU A 35 4.71 -0.28 -20.00
CA GLU A 35 6.00 0.31 -20.36
C GLU A 35 6.67 -0.49 -21.49
N ASN A 36 7.34 0.20 -22.40
CA ASN A 36 7.95 -0.44 -23.56
C ASN A 36 8.98 -1.51 -23.21
N ASP A 37 9.78 -1.30 -22.16
CA ASP A 37 10.83 -2.24 -21.71
C ASP A 37 10.38 -3.18 -20.58
N ALA A 38 9.18 -2.98 -20.01
CA ALA A 38 8.65 -3.81 -18.93
C ALA A 38 8.14 -5.17 -19.44
N PRO A 39 8.05 -6.17 -18.55
CA PRO A 39 7.28 -7.37 -18.81
C PRO A 39 5.80 -7.03 -19.09
N LYS A 40 5.23 -7.69 -20.12
CA LYS A 40 3.85 -7.43 -20.57
C LYS A 40 3.06 -8.72 -20.62
N ARG A 41 2.01 -8.78 -19.83
CA ARG A 41 1.13 -9.93 -19.73
C ARG A 41 -0.32 -9.50 -19.69
N ALA A 42 -1.17 -10.21 -20.40
CA ALA A 42 -2.61 -10.19 -20.22
C ALA A 42 -3.06 -11.49 -19.56
N VAL A 43 -4.21 -11.46 -18.91
CA VAL A 43 -4.87 -12.64 -18.35
C VAL A 43 -6.23 -12.81 -19.02
N ILE A 44 -6.50 -14.01 -19.49
CA ILE A 44 -7.82 -14.35 -20.05
C ILE A 44 -8.58 -15.09 -18.95
N LEU A 45 -9.75 -14.56 -18.61
CA LEU A 45 -10.69 -15.13 -17.66
C LEU A 45 -11.81 -15.83 -18.41
N GLY A 46 -12.04 -17.07 -18.12
CA GLY A 46 -13.15 -17.88 -18.60
C GLY A 46 -13.65 -18.84 -17.52
N HIS A 47 -14.36 -19.90 -17.92
CA HIS A 47 -15.01 -20.87 -17.05
C HIS A 47 -14.56 -22.30 -17.41
N PRO A 48 -14.89 -23.32 -16.62
CA PRO A 48 -14.40 -24.69 -16.84
C PRO A 48 -14.66 -25.29 -18.22
N ALA A 49 -15.74 -24.88 -18.89
CA ALA A 49 -16.09 -25.36 -20.23
C ALA A 49 -15.45 -24.55 -21.37
N ASP A 50 -14.77 -23.47 -21.05
CA ASP A 50 -14.16 -22.59 -22.05
C ASP A 50 -12.77 -23.12 -22.44
N ASP A 51 -12.37 -22.78 -23.67
CA ASP A 51 -11.02 -23.02 -24.18
C ASP A 51 -10.49 -21.76 -24.85
N VAL A 52 -9.18 -21.54 -24.73
CA VAL A 52 -8.48 -20.35 -25.26
C VAL A 52 -7.26 -20.86 -26.03
N GLY A 53 -7.18 -20.46 -27.29
CA GLY A 53 -6.12 -20.84 -28.20
C GLY A 53 -5.08 -19.74 -28.41
N ILE A 54 -4.87 -19.41 -29.68
CA ILE A 54 -3.87 -18.40 -30.08
C ILE A 54 -4.35 -17.01 -29.70
N PHE A 55 -3.45 -16.21 -29.16
CA PHE A 55 -3.63 -14.78 -29.02
C PHE A 55 -2.80 -14.00 -30.05
N LYS A 56 -3.24 -12.79 -30.36
CA LYS A 56 -2.59 -11.85 -31.27
C LYS A 56 -2.55 -10.47 -30.65
N VAL A 57 -1.42 -9.78 -30.74
CA VAL A 57 -1.32 -8.34 -30.47
C VAL A 57 -1.44 -7.60 -31.80
N VAL A 58 -2.42 -6.75 -31.90
CA VAL A 58 -2.78 -6.04 -33.13
C VAL A 58 -2.67 -4.53 -32.90
N GLU A 59 -1.91 -3.86 -33.77
CA GLU A 59 -1.79 -2.41 -33.78
C GLU A 59 -3.09 -1.76 -34.24
N VAL A 60 -3.69 -0.90 -33.41
CA VAL A 60 -5.00 -0.30 -33.68
C VAL A 60 -5.00 0.56 -34.93
N ARG A 61 -3.90 1.29 -35.18
CA ARG A 61 -3.80 2.27 -36.26
C ARG A 61 -4.00 1.69 -37.67
N ASN A 62 -3.48 0.50 -37.92
CA ASN A 62 -3.42 -0.10 -39.25
C ASN A 62 -3.91 -1.55 -39.32
N GLY A 63 -4.34 -2.13 -38.17
CA GLY A 63 -4.78 -3.50 -38.07
C GLY A 63 -3.67 -4.56 -38.25
N ARG A 64 -2.40 -4.17 -38.14
CA ARG A 64 -1.27 -5.08 -38.34
C ARG A 64 -1.09 -5.97 -37.10
N GLU A 65 -1.02 -7.28 -37.35
CA GLU A 65 -0.57 -8.26 -36.37
C GLU A 65 0.92 -8.05 -36.10
N ILE A 66 1.27 -7.85 -34.81
CA ILE A 66 2.66 -7.61 -34.36
C ILE A 66 3.27 -8.89 -33.85
N VAL A 67 2.54 -9.63 -33.04
CA VAL A 67 2.94 -10.93 -32.47
C VAL A 67 1.72 -11.83 -32.39
N SER A 68 1.95 -13.13 -32.55
CA SER A 68 0.95 -14.18 -32.36
C SER A 68 1.61 -15.36 -31.65
N ASP A 69 0.96 -15.86 -30.60
CA ASP A 69 1.45 -17.00 -29.83
C ASP A 69 0.30 -17.75 -29.14
N GLN A 70 0.59 -18.89 -28.51
CA GLN A 70 -0.38 -19.69 -27.79
C GLN A 70 -0.59 -19.12 -26.39
N ALA A 71 -1.86 -18.91 -26.00
CA ALA A 71 -2.19 -18.62 -24.61
C ALA A 71 -1.91 -19.85 -23.72
N VAL A 72 -1.28 -19.61 -22.58
CA VAL A 72 -0.88 -20.66 -21.64
C VAL A 72 -1.94 -20.84 -20.57
N LYS A 73 -2.53 -22.03 -20.46
CA LYS A 73 -3.53 -22.35 -19.45
C LYS A 73 -2.87 -22.43 -18.08
N VAL A 74 -3.28 -21.58 -17.13
CA VAL A 74 -2.90 -21.61 -15.71
C VAL A 74 -3.84 -22.49 -14.91
N GLY A 75 -5.12 -22.48 -15.24
CA GLY A 75 -6.17 -23.20 -14.55
C GLY A 75 -6.95 -22.34 -13.54
N PRO A 76 -7.72 -22.98 -12.63
CA PRO A 76 -8.43 -22.29 -11.57
C PRO A 76 -7.48 -21.87 -10.44
N VAL A 77 -7.80 -20.77 -9.77
CA VAL A 77 -7.24 -20.43 -8.46
C VAL A 77 -8.19 -20.97 -7.39
N ASP A 78 -7.66 -21.67 -6.41
CA ASP A 78 -8.48 -22.31 -5.37
C ASP A 78 -9.35 -21.27 -4.65
N LYS A 79 -10.64 -21.59 -4.50
CA LYS A 79 -11.69 -20.75 -3.90
C LYS A 79 -11.98 -19.40 -4.60
N TRP A 80 -11.36 -19.10 -5.72
CA TRP A 80 -11.67 -17.90 -6.50
C TRP A 80 -12.83 -18.14 -7.47
N LYS A 81 -14.03 -18.38 -6.94
CA LYS A 81 -15.23 -18.64 -7.72
C LYS A 81 -15.04 -19.84 -8.68
N ASN A 82 -15.75 -19.88 -9.79
CA ASN A 82 -15.63 -20.92 -10.83
C ASN A 82 -14.78 -20.45 -12.03
N TRP A 83 -13.84 -19.53 -11.79
CA TRP A 83 -13.01 -18.96 -12.85
C TRP A 83 -11.86 -19.90 -13.24
N VAL A 84 -11.54 -19.88 -14.53
CA VAL A 84 -10.36 -20.53 -15.09
C VAL A 84 -9.57 -19.48 -15.87
N PHE A 85 -8.26 -19.54 -15.78
CA PHE A 85 -7.39 -18.51 -16.31
C PHE A 85 -6.38 -19.03 -17.31
N TRP A 86 -6.05 -18.17 -18.29
CA TRP A 86 -4.93 -18.32 -19.23
C TRP A 86 -4.11 -17.04 -19.20
N THR A 87 -2.84 -17.13 -19.56
CA THR A 87 -1.93 -15.98 -19.68
C THR A 87 -1.46 -15.83 -21.11
N ALA A 88 -1.31 -14.60 -21.56
CA ALA A 88 -0.72 -14.22 -22.83
C ALA A 88 0.47 -13.28 -22.54
N ASP A 89 1.70 -13.73 -22.78
CA ASP A 89 2.92 -12.95 -22.66
C ASP A 89 3.26 -12.31 -24.01
N PHE A 90 3.38 -11.01 -24.02
CA PHE A 90 3.77 -10.24 -25.21
C PHE A 90 4.91 -9.24 -24.89
N SER A 91 5.80 -9.60 -23.96
CA SER A 91 6.93 -8.79 -23.50
C SER A 91 7.90 -8.45 -24.63
N THR A 92 7.85 -9.19 -25.73
CA THR A 92 8.65 -8.92 -26.95
C THR A 92 8.18 -7.69 -27.72
N VAL A 93 6.95 -7.21 -27.50
CA VAL A 93 6.43 -6.01 -28.16
C VAL A 93 6.95 -4.77 -27.42
N LYS A 94 7.92 -4.07 -28.02
CA LYS A 94 8.57 -2.90 -27.43
C LYS A 94 8.25 -1.59 -28.14
N THR A 95 7.64 -1.66 -29.32
CA THR A 95 7.32 -0.47 -30.11
C THR A 95 6.19 0.30 -29.46
N GLU A 96 6.38 1.60 -29.29
CA GLU A 96 5.34 2.49 -28.79
C GLU A 96 4.14 2.56 -29.75
N GLY A 97 2.95 2.56 -29.18
CA GLY A 97 1.70 2.58 -29.96
C GLY A 97 0.48 2.15 -29.15
N THR A 98 -0.66 2.13 -29.85
CA THR A 98 -1.95 1.65 -29.29
C THR A 98 -2.25 0.28 -29.86
N TYR A 99 -2.54 -0.66 -28.98
CA TYR A 99 -2.72 -2.06 -29.30
C TYR A 99 -4.02 -2.61 -28.71
N VAL A 100 -4.47 -3.72 -29.26
CA VAL A 100 -5.47 -4.61 -28.69
C VAL A 100 -4.94 -6.03 -28.72
N LEU A 101 -5.41 -6.85 -27.80
CA LEU A 101 -5.16 -8.28 -27.79
C LEU A 101 -6.41 -9.00 -28.25
N GLU A 102 -6.28 -9.90 -29.21
CA GLU A 102 -7.34 -10.76 -29.73
C GLU A 102 -7.02 -12.21 -29.38
N CYS A 103 -7.99 -12.95 -28.85
CA CYS A 103 -7.84 -14.38 -28.54
C CYS A 103 -8.88 -15.19 -29.32
N ALA A 104 -8.42 -16.26 -29.95
CA ALA A 104 -9.32 -17.30 -30.45
C ALA A 104 -9.82 -18.14 -29.25
N THR A 105 -11.12 -18.27 -29.10
CA THR A 105 -11.73 -19.01 -27.99
C THR A 105 -12.82 -19.96 -28.47
N SER A 106 -13.29 -20.86 -27.61
CA SER A 106 -14.43 -21.74 -27.87
C SER A 106 -15.72 -20.98 -28.19
N LYS A 107 -15.82 -19.68 -27.83
CA LYS A 107 -16.97 -18.80 -28.10
C LYS A 107 -16.73 -17.82 -29.25
N GLY A 108 -15.67 -18.00 -30.04
CA GLY A 108 -15.24 -17.10 -31.09
C GLY A 108 -14.03 -16.23 -30.71
N VAL A 109 -13.80 -15.17 -31.48
CA VAL A 109 -12.68 -14.24 -31.18
C VAL A 109 -13.14 -13.22 -30.16
N VAL A 110 -12.41 -13.13 -29.05
CA VAL A 110 -12.60 -12.12 -28.00
C VAL A 110 -11.49 -11.09 -28.12
N ARG A 111 -11.81 -9.83 -27.84
CA ARG A 111 -10.91 -8.70 -27.98
C ARG A 111 -10.81 -7.90 -26.68
N SER A 112 -9.61 -7.47 -26.30
CA SER A 112 -9.41 -6.57 -25.16
C SER A 112 -9.87 -5.13 -25.46
N ALA A 113 -9.99 -4.31 -24.41
CA ALA A 113 -9.94 -2.87 -24.58
C ALA A 113 -8.59 -2.45 -25.20
N PRO A 114 -8.54 -1.30 -25.91
CA PRO A 114 -7.26 -0.75 -26.39
C PRO A 114 -6.37 -0.36 -25.23
N PHE A 115 -5.05 -0.60 -25.37
CA PHE A 115 -4.03 -0.21 -24.39
C PHE A 115 -2.82 0.41 -25.08
N GLN A 116 -2.06 1.19 -24.31
CA GLN A 116 -0.84 1.82 -24.79
C GLN A 116 0.39 0.96 -24.48
N ILE A 117 1.38 1.01 -25.35
CA ILE A 117 2.78 0.68 -25.00
C ILE A 117 3.55 1.98 -25.16
N GLU A 118 4.16 2.47 -24.08
CA GLU A 118 4.80 3.79 -24.07
C GLU A 118 5.87 3.87 -22.98
N SER A 119 6.85 4.77 -23.17
CA SER A 119 7.88 5.06 -22.16
C SER A 119 7.34 6.02 -21.09
N ASN A 120 7.71 5.82 -19.83
CA ASN A 120 7.28 6.62 -18.68
C ASN A 120 5.75 6.70 -18.53
N LEU A 121 5.07 5.62 -18.82
CA LEU A 121 3.60 5.56 -18.85
C LEU A 121 3.01 5.84 -17.47
N LEU A 122 3.53 5.20 -16.41
CA LEU A 122 3.04 5.40 -15.05
C LEU A 122 3.19 6.86 -14.61
N GLU A 123 4.38 7.43 -14.82
CA GLU A 123 4.66 8.80 -14.42
C GLU A 123 3.81 9.82 -15.19
N LYS A 124 3.58 9.60 -16.47
CA LYS A 124 2.76 10.50 -17.29
C LYS A 124 1.30 10.51 -16.87
N TYR A 125 0.73 9.34 -16.59
CA TYR A 125 -0.71 9.17 -16.47
C TYR A 125 -1.19 9.01 -15.03
N THR A 126 -0.30 8.76 -14.05
CA THR A 126 -0.71 8.56 -12.66
C THR A 126 -0.14 9.57 -11.68
N LEU A 127 1.12 10.00 -11.81
CA LEU A 127 1.73 10.94 -10.86
C LEU A 127 0.98 12.27 -10.74
N PRO A 128 0.46 12.88 -11.83
CA PRO A 128 -0.30 14.12 -11.71
C PRO A 128 -1.50 14.01 -10.79
N ASP A 129 -2.22 12.91 -10.90
CA ASP A 129 -3.46 12.68 -10.17
C ASP A 129 -3.18 12.30 -8.71
N VAL A 130 -2.23 11.41 -8.45
CA VAL A 130 -1.79 11.05 -7.10
C VAL A 130 -1.30 12.27 -6.33
N VAL A 131 -0.44 13.10 -6.92
CA VAL A 131 0.02 14.35 -6.26
C VAL A 131 -1.13 15.35 -6.06
N SER A 132 -2.11 15.37 -6.96
CA SER A 132 -3.31 16.21 -6.78
C SER A 132 -4.20 15.69 -5.66
N TRP A 133 -4.30 14.40 -5.51
CA TRP A 133 -5.06 13.78 -4.42
C TRP A 133 -4.42 14.11 -3.06
N PHE A 134 -3.09 13.96 -2.90
CA PHE A 134 -2.39 14.41 -1.68
C PHE A 134 -2.71 15.87 -1.35
N LYS A 135 -2.68 16.75 -2.37
CA LYS A 135 -3.04 18.16 -2.17
C LYS A 135 -4.50 18.34 -1.72
N GLY A 136 -5.40 17.50 -2.23
CA GLY A 136 -6.81 17.46 -1.81
C GLY A 136 -7.00 16.96 -0.38
N GLN A 137 -6.12 16.09 0.11
CA GLN A 137 -6.14 15.58 1.47
C GLN A 137 -5.50 16.50 2.51
N ARG A 138 -4.90 17.62 2.12
CA ARG A 138 -4.35 18.59 3.09
C ARG A 138 -5.44 19.04 4.06
N SER A 139 -5.15 18.97 5.36
CA SER A 139 -6.02 19.58 6.38
C SER A 139 -6.22 21.05 6.07
N SER A 140 -7.45 21.50 5.99
CA SER A 140 -7.81 22.85 5.54
C SER A 140 -9.09 23.37 6.18
N GLY A 141 -9.41 24.65 5.95
CA GLY A 141 -10.67 25.27 6.36
C GLY A 141 -10.87 25.32 7.88
N LEU A 142 -12.05 24.93 8.32
CA LEU A 142 -12.42 24.96 9.75
C LEU A 142 -11.64 23.94 10.56
N LEU A 143 -11.31 22.79 9.99
CA LEU A 143 -10.53 21.73 10.67
C LEU A 143 -9.11 22.22 10.95
N ASP A 144 -8.42 22.78 9.96
CA ASP A 144 -7.08 23.35 10.14
C ASP A 144 -7.08 24.50 11.14
N LYS A 145 -8.13 25.35 11.10
CA LYS A 145 -8.29 26.43 12.08
C LYS A 145 -8.44 25.91 13.50
N ALA A 146 -9.21 24.85 13.71
CA ALA A 146 -9.39 24.23 15.03
C ALA A 146 -8.09 23.59 15.51
N ASP A 147 -7.34 22.95 14.61
CA ASP A 147 -6.08 22.26 14.91
C ASP A 147 -4.97 23.20 15.42
N ARG A 148 -5.08 24.52 15.20
CA ARG A 148 -4.09 25.50 15.70
C ARG A 148 -4.10 25.67 17.23
N ASN A 149 -5.15 25.23 17.90
CA ASN A 149 -5.27 25.27 19.36
C ASN A 149 -6.12 24.11 19.85
N LEU A 150 -5.72 22.88 19.50
CA LEU A 150 -6.51 21.69 19.72
C LEU A 150 -6.28 21.13 21.13
N LYS A 151 -7.37 20.72 21.79
CA LYS A 151 -7.31 20.11 23.12
C LYS A 151 -6.84 18.66 23.06
N PHE A 152 -6.09 18.27 24.06
CA PHE A 152 -5.83 16.86 24.35
C PHE A 152 -7.08 16.17 24.90
N ASP A 153 -7.29 14.92 24.52
CA ASP A 153 -8.40 14.13 25.06
C ASP A 153 -8.30 13.99 26.59
N GLY A 154 -9.41 14.26 27.27
CA GLY A 154 -9.45 14.25 28.74
C GLY A 154 -8.64 15.37 29.43
N SER A 155 -8.22 16.42 28.71
CA SER A 155 -7.44 17.54 29.26
C SER A 155 -7.95 18.89 28.77
N THR A 156 -7.59 19.95 29.51
CA THR A 156 -7.78 21.34 29.09
C THR A 156 -6.58 21.92 28.37
N ASN A 157 -5.44 21.22 28.37
CA ASN A 157 -4.23 21.63 27.65
C ASN A 157 -4.47 21.56 26.15
N THR A 158 -3.79 22.43 25.42
CA THR A 158 -3.88 22.52 23.95
C THR A 158 -2.50 22.49 23.33
N ALA A 159 -2.45 22.12 22.05
CA ALA A 159 -1.27 22.26 21.21
C ALA A 159 -1.68 22.71 19.79
N ASP A 160 -0.71 23.28 19.08
CA ASP A 160 -0.82 23.52 17.65
C ASP A 160 -0.41 22.26 16.88
N VAL A 161 -1.39 21.69 16.16
CA VAL A 161 -1.25 20.46 15.37
C VAL A 161 -1.84 20.63 13.96
N HIS A 162 -1.86 21.90 13.47
CA HIS A 162 -2.39 22.20 12.14
C HIS A 162 -1.50 21.66 11.02
N GLY A 163 -2.06 21.56 9.81
CA GLY A 163 -1.39 20.99 8.66
C GLY A 163 -1.54 19.47 8.58
N GLY A 164 -0.68 18.81 7.80
CA GLY A 164 -0.75 17.39 7.50
C GLY A 164 -1.89 17.01 6.56
N TRP A 165 -2.07 15.72 6.36
CA TRP A 165 -3.11 15.16 5.49
C TRP A 165 -4.13 14.38 6.31
N PHE A 166 -5.36 14.36 5.84
CA PHE A 166 -6.41 13.48 6.34
C PHE A 166 -6.06 12.02 6.02
N ASP A 167 -6.51 11.11 6.87
CA ASP A 167 -6.21 9.68 6.82
C ASP A 167 -6.67 9.03 5.51
N ALA A 168 -7.90 9.30 5.13
CA ALA A 168 -8.55 8.76 3.95
C ALA A 168 -9.52 9.78 3.36
N THR A 169 -9.98 9.54 2.13
CA THR A 169 -11.04 10.37 1.56
C THR A 169 -12.33 10.16 2.37
N GLY A 170 -12.77 11.21 3.06
CA GLY A 170 -13.93 11.19 3.96
C GLY A 170 -13.62 10.87 5.42
N ASP A 171 -12.45 10.38 5.75
CA ASP A 171 -11.98 10.29 7.14
C ASP A 171 -11.01 11.43 7.44
N TYR A 172 -11.50 12.40 8.20
CA TYR A 172 -10.73 13.61 8.56
C TYR A 172 -9.81 13.43 9.78
N GLY A 173 -9.56 12.21 10.21
CA GLY A 173 -8.49 11.90 11.15
C GLY A 173 -7.11 12.22 10.58
N LYS A 174 -6.11 12.39 11.44
CA LYS A 174 -4.70 12.53 11.05
C LYS A 174 -3.87 11.63 11.95
N HIS A 175 -3.13 10.70 11.36
CA HIS A 175 -2.46 9.66 12.09
C HIS A 175 -1.00 9.51 11.65
N LEU A 176 -0.10 9.25 12.60
CA LEU A 176 1.27 8.86 12.28
C LEU A 176 1.35 7.37 11.93
N SER A 177 0.55 6.55 12.58
CA SER A 177 0.30 5.16 12.18
C SER A 177 -1.16 4.80 12.41
N HIS A 178 -1.62 3.72 11.79
CA HIS A 178 -3.01 3.26 11.93
C HIS A 178 -3.41 3.04 13.40
N LEU A 179 -4.67 3.31 13.70
CA LEU A 179 -5.22 3.26 15.06
C LEU A 179 -5.31 1.85 15.67
N SER A 180 -5.15 0.79 14.88
CA SER A 180 -5.20 -0.57 15.40
C SER A 180 -3.99 -0.86 16.26
N PHE A 181 -4.24 -1.38 17.45
CA PHE A 181 -3.21 -1.78 18.41
C PHE A 181 -2.92 -3.27 18.26
N SER A 182 -2.08 -3.57 17.34
CA SER A 182 -1.45 -4.87 17.27
C SER A 182 0.03 -4.72 17.49
N THR A 183 0.59 -5.65 18.19
CA THR A 183 2.04 -5.73 18.41
C THR A 183 2.82 -5.72 17.10
N TYR A 184 2.25 -6.28 16.02
CA TYR A 184 2.92 -6.51 14.74
C TYR A 184 2.30 -5.76 13.58
N PHE A 185 1.35 -4.86 13.84
CA PHE A 185 0.61 -4.16 12.81
C PHE A 185 0.54 -2.66 13.14
N ASN A 186 1.39 -1.91 12.51
CA ASN A 186 1.49 -0.46 12.68
C ASN A 186 1.73 0.19 11.31
N PRO A 187 0.75 0.16 10.38
CA PRO A 187 0.87 0.81 9.08
C PRO A 187 1.27 2.27 9.24
N GLN A 188 2.34 2.65 8.57
CA GLN A 188 2.86 4.00 8.61
C GLN A 188 2.01 4.89 7.69
N GLN A 189 1.58 6.06 8.17
CA GLN A 189 0.65 6.93 7.43
C GLN A 189 1.31 8.25 7.04
N ILE A 190 1.03 9.36 7.75
CA ILE A 190 1.58 10.69 7.40
C ILE A 190 3.11 10.65 7.28
N PRO A 191 3.87 10.06 8.20
CA PRO A 191 5.34 9.99 8.05
C PRO A 191 5.79 9.24 6.80
N MET A 192 5.12 8.13 6.46
CA MET A 192 5.43 7.36 5.24
C MET A 192 5.09 8.15 3.98
N SER A 193 3.96 8.86 3.98
CA SER A 193 3.58 9.74 2.88
C SER A 193 4.64 10.83 2.67
N ASP A 194 5.09 11.44 3.74
CA ASP A 194 6.11 12.48 3.71
C ASP A 194 7.45 11.96 3.18
N TRP A 195 7.95 10.87 3.75
CA TRP A 195 9.20 10.25 3.31
C TRP A 195 9.12 9.78 1.85
N SER A 196 8.00 9.16 1.43
CA SER A 196 7.83 8.70 0.06
C SER A 196 7.82 9.84 -0.96
N LEU A 197 7.28 11.01 -0.61
CA LEU A 197 7.30 12.20 -1.45
C LEU A 197 8.74 12.72 -1.64
N PHE A 198 9.56 12.78 -0.59
CA PHE A 198 10.98 13.13 -0.69
C PHE A 198 11.74 12.13 -1.56
N LYS A 199 11.59 10.82 -1.32
CA LYS A 199 12.28 9.78 -2.09
C LYS A 199 11.84 9.76 -3.56
N SER A 200 10.55 9.97 -3.85
CA SER A 200 10.06 10.10 -5.22
C SER A 200 10.64 11.33 -5.93
N HIS A 201 10.75 12.45 -5.21
CA HIS A 201 11.43 13.63 -5.73
C HIS A 201 12.90 13.34 -6.07
N GLU A 202 13.62 12.68 -5.15
CA GLU A 202 15.03 12.29 -5.32
C GLU A 202 15.22 11.40 -6.57
N GLU A 203 14.38 10.38 -6.73
CA GLU A 203 14.43 9.48 -7.88
C GLU A 203 14.17 10.19 -9.21
N LEU A 204 13.17 11.06 -9.27
CA LEU A 204 12.90 11.86 -10.47
C LEU A 204 13.98 12.91 -10.71
N GLN A 205 14.64 13.42 -9.67
CA GLN A 205 15.77 14.33 -9.80
C GLN A 205 17.00 13.62 -10.37
N ARG A 206 17.29 12.40 -9.91
CA ARG A 206 18.39 11.56 -10.38
C ARG A 206 18.29 11.22 -11.87
N ARG A 207 17.07 11.06 -12.40
CA ARG A 207 16.85 10.82 -13.83
C ARG A 207 17.25 12.00 -14.73
N GLY A 208 17.24 13.22 -14.22
CA GLY A 208 17.60 14.44 -14.98
C GLY A 208 16.64 14.80 -16.10
N ASP A 209 15.49 14.13 -16.25
CA ASP A 209 14.50 14.39 -17.28
C ASP A 209 13.75 15.71 -17.02
N GLY A 210 13.84 16.63 -17.97
CA GLY A 210 13.18 17.93 -17.92
C GLY A 210 11.65 17.87 -17.92
N ASN A 211 11.06 16.78 -18.42
CA ASN A 211 9.62 16.56 -18.42
C ASN A 211 9.03 16.47 -17.01
N PHE A 212 9.82 16.05 -16.02
CA PHE A 212 9.38 15.95 -14.63
C PHE A 212 9.59 17.22 -13.79
N ARG A 213 10.07 18.32 -14.37
CA ARG A 213 10.37 19.54 -13.61
C ARG A 213 9.19 20.05 -12.77
N GLN A 214 7.97 20.04 -13.30
CA GLN A 214 6.79 20.48 -12.56
C GLN A 214 6.39 19.50 -11.46
N TYR A 215 6.48 18.19 -11.74
CA TYR A 215 6.18 17.17 -10.73
C TYR A 215 7.15 17.24 -9.56
N LYS A 216 8.44 17.37 -9.82
CA LYS A 216 9.46 17.54 -8.78
C LYS A 216 9.14 18.73 -7.86
N ARG A 217 8.69 19.85 -8.41
CA ARG A 217 8.27 21.02 -7.60
C ARG A 217 7.05 20.70 -6.73
N ARG A 218 6.05 20.05 -7.32
CA ARG A 218 4.81 19.67 -6.59
C ARG A 218 5.07 18.63 -5.51
N LEU A 219 5.89 17.63 -5.80
CA LEU A 219 6.31 16.63 -4.81
C LEU A 219 7.01 17.28 -3.62
N LEU A 220 7.92 18.21 -3.88
CA LEU A 220 8.65 18.90 -2.83
C LEU A 220 7.75 19.86 -2.03
N ASP A 221 6.78 20.52 -2.68
CA ASP A 221 5.76 21.36 -2.02
C ASP A 221 4.85 20.52 -1.08
N GLU A 222 4.49 19.30 -1.50
CA GLU A 222 3.73 18.38 -0.65
C GLU A 222 4.60 17.82 0.50
N ALA A 223 5.83 17.43 0.22
CA ALA A 223 6.75 16.92 1.24
C ALA A 223 7.03 17.97 2.33
N MET A 224 7.33 19.22 1.95
CA MET A 224 7.52 20.28 2.96
C MET A 224 6.26 20.56 3.78
N TRP A 225 5.07 20.38 3.21
CA TRP A 225 3.82 20.45 3.97
C TRP A 225 3.73 19.37 5.04
N GLY A 226 4.15 18.15 4.74
CA GLY A 226 4.22 17.04 5.68
C GLY A 226 5.27 17.26 6.77
N ALA A 227 6.47 17.68 6.38
CA ALA A 227 7.56 17.98 7.32
C ALA A 227 7.17 19.08 8.32
N ASP A 228 6.49 20.13 7.86
CA ASP A 228 5.97 21.20 8.74
C ASP A 228 4.99 20.64 9.79
N TYR A 229 4.10 19.75 9.36
CA TYR A 229 3.19 19.08 10.29
C TYR A 229 3.93 18.22 11.32
N LEU A 230 4.93 17.44 10.87
CA LEU A 230 5.73 16.60 11.78
C LEU A 230 6.49 17.43 12.83
N VAL A 231 6.95 18.63 12.49
CA VAL A 231 7.53 19.56 13.48
C VAL A 231 6.48 19.98 14.53
N ARG A 232 5.25 20.32 14.09
CA ARG A 232 4.18 20.78 15.01
C ARG A 232 3.70 19.71 15.95
N VAL A 233 3.60 18.46 15.49
CA VAL A 233 3.14 17.34 16.34
C VAL A 233 4.24 16.77 17.22
N LYS A 234 5.46 17.31 17.20
CA LYS A 234 6.55 16.91 18.10
C LYS A 234 6.36 17.53 19.47
N ASN A 235 6.18 16.68 20.50
CA ASN A 235 6.21 17.15 21.88
C ASN A 235 7.62 17.66 22.21
N PRO A 236 7.78 18.92 22.67
CA PRO A 236 9.11 19.46 23.00
C PRO A 236 9.97 18.58 23.91
N ASN A 237 9.35 17.86 24.87
CA ASN A 237 10.02 17.04 25.88
C ASN A 237 9.85 15.52 25.66
N GLY A 238 9.35 15.10 24.52
CA GLY A 238 8.97 13.70 24.26
C GLY A 238 9.15 13.27 22.81
N SER A 239 8.24 12.45 22.33
CA SER A 239 8.14 11.98 20.97
C SER A 239 7.09 12.80 20.19
N PHE A 240 6.43 12.21 19.20
CA PHE A 240 5.40 12.85 18.40
C PHE A 240 4.01 12.47 18.90
N TYR A 241 3.05 13.40 18.80
CA TYR A 241 1.65 13.08 19.07
C TYR A 241 1.11 12.14 18.00
N ARG A 242 0.45 11.09 18.44
CA ARG A 242 0.07 9.94 17.63
C ARG A 242 -1.02 10.25 16.61
N SER A 243 -2.09 10.88 17.07
CA SER A 243 -3.31 11.02 16.30
C SER A 243 -4.09 12.27 16.64
N ILE A 244 -4.70 12.84 15.63
CA ILE A 244 -5.76 13.83 15.75
C ILE A 244 -7.06 13.14 15.31
N SER A 245 -8.03 13.01 16.21
CA SER A 245 -9.28 12.33 15.89
C SER A 245 -10.11 13.11 14.87
N ALA A 246 -10.84 12.40 14.01
CA ALA A 246 -11.91 13.01 13.23
C ALA A 246 -13.00 13.56 14.19
N PRO A 247 -13.69 14.65 13.82
CA PRO A 247 -14.78 15.16 14.64
C PRO A 247 -15.99 14.20 14.65
N GLY A 248 -16.12 13.35 13.66
CA GLY A 248 -17.27 12.49 13.40
C GLY A 248 -18.43 13.23 12.73
N PRO A 249 -19.43 12.50 12.24
CA PRO A 249 -20.60 13.10 11.63
C PRO A 249 -21.32 14.07 12.56
N GLU A 250 -21.84 15.16 12.03
CA GLU A 250 -22.65 16.17 12.74
C GLU A 250 -21.94 16.90 13.90
N LYS A 251 -20.61 16.74 14.05
CA LYS A 251 -19.82 17.43 15.07
C LYS A 251 -19.07 18.62 14.49
N ALA A 252 -18.79 19.60 15.36
CA ALA A 252 -17.99 20.75 14.98
C ALA A 252 -16.49 20.38 14.87
N ALA A 253 -15.74 21.18 14.11
CA ALA A 253 -14.29 21.01 13.98
C ALA A 253 -13.57 21.05 15.34
N GLU A 254 -14.05 21.84 16.27
CA GLU A 254 -13.53 21.99 17.64
C GLU A 254 -13.78 20.78 18.53
N ASP A 255 -14.58 19.80 18.08
CA ASP A 255 -14.79 18.53 18.79
C ASP A 255 -13.67 17.52 18.57
N ARG A 256 -12.76 17.77 17.61
CA ARG A 256 -11.54 16.99 17.45
C ARG A 256 -10.69 17.02 18.72
N ARG A 257 -9.83 16.02 18.87
CA ARG A 257 -8.89 15.91 20.02
C ARG A 257 -7.56 15.37 19.54
N ILE A 258 -6.49 15.80 20.22
CA ILE A 258 -5.22 15.05 20.23
C ILE A 258 -5.50 13.81 21.06
N ALA A 259 -5.54 12.65 20.35
CA ALA A 259 -6.03 11.41 20.93
C ALA A 259 -4.97 10.75 21.80
N LYS A 260 -5.43 10.19 22.92
CA LYS A 260 -4.64 9.21 23.68
C LYS A 260 -4.49 7.93 22.88
N GLU A 261 -3.45 7.16 23.18
CA GLU A 261 -3.42 5.76 22.80
C GLU A 261 -4.54 5.06 23.58
N GLY A 262 -5.67 4.92 22.95
CA GLY A 262 -6.81 4.40 23.66
C GLY A 262 -7.49 3.41 22.85
N SER A 263 -8.23 3.08 22.29
CA SER A 263 -9.06 2.13 21.56
C SER A 263 -8.25 1.30 20.60
N GLY A 264 -7.49 0.39 21.11
CA GLY A 264 -6.79 -0.60 20.28
C GLY A 264 -7.66 -1.79 19.97
N PHE A 265 -7.29 -2.47 18.92
CA PHE A 265 -7.88 -3.76 18.58
C PHE A 265 -7.00 -4.86 19.17
N ALA A 266 -7.38 -5.43 20.31
CA ALA A 266 -6.84 -6.70 20.77
C ALA A 266 -7.86 -7.80 20.49
N ILE A 267 -7.41 -8.96 20.04
CA ILE A 267 -8.33 -10.05 19.71
C ILE A 267 -8.87 -10.68 20.97
N LYS A 268 -10.20 -10.66 21.12
CA LYS A 268 -10.94 -11.61 21.96
C LYS A 268 -11.68 -12.59 21.06
N THR A 269 -11.59 -13.86 21.40
CA THR A 269 -12.47 -14.85 20.81
C THR A 269 -13.90 -14.67 21.34
N ASN A 270 -14.80 -14.17 20.53
CA ASN A 270 -16.23 -14.11 20.83
C ASN A 270 -16.99 -14.93 19.79
N LYS A 271 -17.79 -15.86 20.27
CA LYS A 271 -18.63 -16.71 19.42
C LYS A 271 -19.69 -15.94 18.62
N ASN A 272 -19.98 -14.71 19.03
CA ASN A 272 -20.94 -13.81 18.39
C ASN A 272 -20.26 -12.69 17.60
N ALA A 273 -18.94 -12.69 17.49
CA ALA A 273 -18.21 -11.72 16.70
C ALA A 273 -18.63 -11.81 15.22
N ARG A 274 -18.82 -10.66 14.61
CA ARG A 274 -19.11 -10.55 13.18
C ARG A 274 -17.95 -11.06 12.32
N PHE A 275 -16.74 -10.99 12.85
CA PHE A 275 -15.48 -11.50 12.30
C PHE A 275 -14.99 -12.69 13.10
N MET A 276 -14.07 -13.47 12.56
CA MET A 276 -13.48 -14.64 13.24
C MET A 276 -12.67 -14.29 14.49
N GLY A 277 -12.34 -13.05 14.73
CA GLY A 277 -11.71 -12.55 15.93
C GLY A 277 -12.48 -11.37 16.50
N GLU A 278 -12.50 -11.22 17.81
CA GLU A 278 -13.07 -10.07 18.48
C GLU A 278 -11.97 -9.12 18.89
N THR A 279 -12.19 -7.84 18.66
CA THR A 279 -11.27 -6.80 19.08
C THR A 279 -11.76 -6.19 20.39
N HIS A 280 -10.85 -5.89 21.29
CA HIS A 280 -11.14 -5.17 22.51
C HIS A 280 -10.01 -4.19 22.83
N THR A 281 -10.33 -3.17 23.59
CA THR A 281 -9.33 -2.31 24.20
C THR A 281 -8.71 -3.00 25.40
N GLU A 282 -7.39 -3.13 25.43
CA GLU A 282 -6.67 -3.38 26.67
C GLU A 282 -6.29 -2.05 27.27
N GLY A 283 -6.75 -1.79 28.47
CA GLY A 283 -6.42 -0.74 29.40
C GLY A 283 -6.10 0.64 28.80
N GLU A 284 -6.65 1.68 29.33
CA GLU A 284 -6.32 3.04 28.88
C GLU A 284 -4.84 3.31 29.05
N LYS A 285 -4.08 3.32 27.96
CA LYS A 285 -2.80 4.02 27.96
C LYS A 285 -3.06 5.52 28.01
N THR A 286 -2.34 6.21 28.82
CA THR A 286 -2.50 7.64 29.05
C THR A 286 -1.63 8.48 28.14
N ASP A 287 -0.77 7.85 27.33
CA ASP A 287 0.20 8.52 26.49
C ASP A 287 -0.43 8.95 25.15
N TYR A 288 -0.14 10.19 24.77
CA TYR A 288 -0.51 10.75 23.45
C TYR A 288 0.57 10.53 22.40
N GLU A 289 1.71 9.96 22.77
CA GLU A 289 2.94 9.91 21.98
C GLU A 289 3.22 8.52 21.41
N VAL A 290 4.16 8.46 20.48
CA VAL A 290 4.50 7.25 19.72
C VAL A 290 5.91 6.78 19.98
N GLY A 291 6.14 5.46 19.83
CA GLY A 291 7.46 4.84 19.68
C GLY A 291 7.95 4.83 18.22
N PHE A 292 9.08 4.18 17.97
CA PHE A 292 9.61 4.03 16.61
C PHE A 292 8.59 3.39 15.67
N ARG A 293 7.98 2.25 16.04
CA ARG A 293 7.06 1.50 15.19
C ARG A 293 5.70 2.17 14.97
N ASN A 294 5.35 3.13 15.81
CA ASN A 294 4.04 3.80 15.75
C ASN A 294 4.09 5.11 14.95
N GLY A 295 5.04 5.28 14.06
CA GLY A 295 5.22 6.46 13.22
C GLY A 295 6.43 7.31 13.58
N GLY A 296 6.99 7.18 14.79
CA GLY A 296 8.10 8.03 15.23
C GLY A 296 9.39 7.82 14.44
N GLY A 297 9.70 6.58 14.05
CA GLY A 297 10.92 6.31 13.27
C GLY A 297 10.88 6.92 11.87
N ILE A 298 9.78 6.71 11.16
CA ILE A 298 9.62 7.27 9.80
C ILE A 298 9.48 8.81 9.84
N ALA A 299 8.84 9.37 10.88
CA ALA A 299 8.78 10.83 11.07
C ALA A 299 10.17 11.45 11.22
N ILE A 300 11.07 10.79 11.98
CA ILE A 300 12.47 11.20 12.11
C ILE A 300 13.17 11.13 10.74
N ALA A 301 12.97 10.07 9.97
CA ALA A 301 13.56 9.92 8.65
C ALA A 301 13.12 11.03 7.69
N ALA A 302 11.81 11.30 7.62
CA ALA A 302 11.26 12.33 6.77
C ALA A 302 11.77 13.74 7.14
N LEU A 303 11.84 14.06 8.43
CA LEU A 303 12.40 15.34 8.89
C LEU A 303 13.91 15.46 8.61
N ALA A 304 14.67 14.37 8.75
CA ALA A 304 16.07 14.35 8.37
C ALA A 304 16.24 14.64 6.88
N ASP A 305 15.44 13.99 6.02
CA ASP A 305 15.41 14.27 4.57
C ASP A 305 15.05 15.73 4.30
N ALA A 306 13.97 16.26 4.89
CA ALA A 306 13.54 17.65 4.72
C ALA A 306 14.68 18.66 4.97
N SER A 307 15.56 18.37 5.95
CA SER A 307 16.67 19.22 6.30
C SER A 307 17.77 19.33 5.21
N THR A 308 17.76 18.43 4.23
CA THR A 308 18.79 18.36 3.18
C THR A 308 18.44 19.12 1.91
N TYR A 309 17.19 19.51 1.74
CA TYR A 309 16.70 20.18 0.52
C TYR A 309 16.98 21.67 0.54
N PRO A 310 17.13 22.31 -0.64
CA PRO A 310 17.44 23.74 -0.73
C PRO A 310 16.25 24.67 -0.48
N VAL A 311 15.07 24.11 -0.25
CA VAL A 311 13.83 24.82 0.06
C VAL A 311 13.30 24.35 1.42
N SER A 312 12.58 25.18 2.10
CA SER A 312 11.92 24.87 3.38
C SER A 312 10.46 25.29 3.32
N GLY A 313 9.66 24.73 4.22
CA GLY A 313 8.28 25.15 4.46
C GLY A 313 8.22 26.30 5.47
N ASP A 314 7.40 26.13 6.51
CA ASP A 314 7.25 27.12 7.60
C ASP A 314 8.44 27.10 8.57
N PHE A 315 9.23 26.02 8.59
CA PHE A 315 10.38 25.85 9.46
C PHE A 315 11.69 25.82 8.66
N SER A 316 12.80 26.17 9.32
CA SER A 316 14.13 26.14 8.69
C SER A 316 14.69 24.71 8.59
N HIS A 317 15.70 24.53 7.76
CA HIS A 317 16.43 23.25 7.65
C HIS A 317 17.02 22.80 9.01
N GLU A 318 17.51 23.77 9.77
CA GLU A 318 18.04 23.54 11.11
C GLU A 318 16.94 23.10 12.08
N ASP A 319 15.71 23.64 11.94
CA ASP A 319 14.58 23.22 12.78
C ASP A 319 14.17 21.79 12.47
N TYR A 320 14.05 21.41 11.19
CA TYR A 320 13.74 20.02 10.80
C TYR A 320 14.77 19.05 11.37
N LEU A 321 16.07 19.33 11.17
CA LEU A 321 17.12 18.46 11.67
C LEU A 321 17.12 18.38 13.20
N LYS A 322 17.00 19.52 13.87
CA LYS A 322 16.98 19.57 15.34
C LYS A 322 15.81 18.78 15.92
N VAL A 323 14.63 18.84 15.29
CA VAL A 323 13.46 18.06 15.72
C VAL A 323 13.72 16.57 15.52
N ALA A 324 14.28 16.17 14.37
CA ALA A 324 14.64 14.78 14.08
C ALA A 324 15.68 14.24 15.09
N GLU A 325 16.75 14.99 15.33
CA GLU A 325 17.80 14.60 16.27
C GLU A 325 17.29 14.46 17.71
N ASN A 326 16.44 15.40 18.17
CA ASN A 326 15.86 15.36 19.51
C ASN A 326 14.88 14.18 19.66
N ALA A 327 14.06 13.92 18.65
CA ALA A 327 13.12 12.80 18.65
C ALA A 327 13.87 11.46 18.65
N PHE A 328 14.93 11.32 17.83
CA PHE A 328 15.76 10.13 17.81
C PHE A 328 16.44 9.88 19.17
N ALA A 329 17.10 10.89 19.73
CA ALA A 329 17.78 10.78 21.02
C ALA A 329 16.82 10.43 22.16
N PHE A 330 15.58 10.93 22.10
CA PHE A 330 14.53 10.59 23.05
C PHE A 330 14.07 9.13 22.88
N LEU A 331 13.73 8.70 21.67
CA LEU A 331 13.22 7.36 21.40
C LEU A 331 14.28 6.26 21.57
N ASP A 332 15.53 6.53 21.25
CA ASP A 332 16.64 5.60 21.46
C ASP A 332 16.75 5.14 22.93
N ASN A 333 16.31 5.98 23.87
CA ASN A 333 16.30 5.68 25.30
C ASN A 333 14.93 5.30 25.88
N ASN A 334 13.82 5.62 25.19
CA ASN A 334 12.49 5.54 25.77
C ASN A 334 11.49 4.74 24.92
N ASN A 335 11.89 4.16 23.78
CA ASN A 335 10.97 3.51 22.83
C ASN A 335 10.06 2.48 23.51
N VAL A 336 10.63 1.61 24.34
CA VAL A 336 9.93 0.52 25.03
C VAL A 336 8.72 1.01 25.86
N ARG A 337 8.76 2.25 26.36
CA ARG A 337 7.67 2.87 27.11
C ARG A 337 6.39 2.99 26.28
N TYR A 338 6.52 3.19 24.97
CA TYR A 338 5.40 3.42 24.05
C TYR A 338 4.89 2.14 23.38
N LEU A 339 5.46 0.99 23.71
CA LEU A 339 5.11 -0.29 23.11
C LEU A 339 4.08 -1.01 23.97
N ASN A 340 3.00 -1.51 23.33
CA ASN A 340 1.90 -2.17 24.03
C ASN A 340 2.31 -3.46 24.77
N ASP A 341 3.36 -4.14 24.27
CA ASP A 341 3.93 -5.36 24.86
C ASP A 341 5.26 -5.15 25.59
N GLY A 342 5.78 -3.90 25.59
CA GLY A 342 7.05 -3.56 26.22
C GLY A 342 8.28 -4.17 25.57
N LYS A 343 8.17 -4.64 24.31
CA LYS A 343 9.28 -5.27 23.56
C LYS A 343 9.37 -4.72 22.15
N GLU A 344 10.60 -4.48 21.70
CA GLU A 344 10.86 -4.14 20.31
C GLU A 344 10.69 -5.38 19.40
N ASN A 345 10.25 -5.13 18.17
CA ASN A 345 10.05 -6.14 17.14
C ASN A 345 10.59 -5.67 15.77
N ILE A 346 10.31 -6.42 14.70
CA ILE A 346 10.78 -6.09 13.36
C ILE A 346 10.36 -4.68 12.91
N VAL A 347 9.18 -4.21 13.34
CA VAL A 347 8.67 -2.87 12.96
C VAL A 347 9.53 -1.78 13.59
N ASP A 348 9.91 -1.94 14.86
CA ASP A 348 10.85 -1.03 15.51
C ASP A 348 12.21 -1.03 14.81
N ASP A 349 12.73 -2.21 14.45
CA ASP A 349 14.04 -2.34 13.82
C ASP A 349 14.10 -1.62 12.48
N TYR A 350 13.13 -1.84 11.57
CA TYR A 350 13.17 -1.16 10.27
C TYR A 350 12.87 0.33 10.36
N CYS A 351 11.96 0.76 11.25
CA CYS A 351 11.67 2.18 11.45
C CYS A 351 12.87 2.93 12.06
N ALA A 352 13.51 2.36 13.09
CA ALA A 352 14.69 2.96 13.70
C ALA A 352 15.92 2.90 12.77
N LEU A 353 16.06 1.86 11.96
CA LEU A 353 17.11 1.77 10.94
C LEU A 353 17.00 2.91 9.94
N LEU A 354 15.78 3.14 9.39
CA LEU A 354 15.56 4.21 8.44
C LEU A 354 15.84 5.57 9.09
N ALA A 355 15.34 5.81 10.31
CA ALA A 355 15.61 7.04 11.07
C ALA A 355 17.10 7.32 11.24
N ALA A 356 17.86 6.34 11.69
CA ALA A 356 19.31 6.48 11.92
C ALA A 356 20.06 6.68 10.59
N THR A 357 19.63 6.02 9.53
CA THR A 357 20.21 6.13 8.19
C THR A 357 20.06 7.53 7.61
N GLU A 358 18.82 8.06 7.63
CA GLU A 358 18.57 9.41 7.09
C GLU A 358 19.21 10.51 7.95
N LEU A 359 19.25 10.36 9.28
CA LEU A 359 20.00 11.27 10.15
C LEU A 359 21.51 11.24 9.84
N PHE A 360 22.09 10.06 9.58
CA PHE A 360 23.49 9.97 9.18
C PHE A 360 23.73 10.69 7.84
N LYS A 361 22.86 10.50 6.85
CA LYS A 361 22.94 11.19 5.55
C LYS A 361 22.83 12.71 5.74
N ALA A 362 21.85 13.17 6.49
CA ALA A 362 21.57 14.60 6.72
C ALA A 362 22.71 15.32 7.46
N THR A 363 23.36 14.64 8.40
CA THR A 363 24.47 15.24 9.19
C THR A 363 25.84 15.16 8.52
N ARG A 364 25.99 14.44 7.41
CA ARG A 364 27.28 14.21 6.72
C ARG A 364 27.95 15.50 6.26
N ASN A 365 27.19 16.48 5.80
CA ASN A 365 27.69 17.71 5.21
C ASN A 365 27.64 18.92 6.17
N GLN A 366 27.23 18.72 7.42
CA GLN A 366 27.13 19.79 8.39
C GLN A 366 28.40 19.89 9.25
N ILE A 367 28.65 21.09 9.80
CA ILE A 367 29.69 21.31 10.82
C ILE A 367 29.20 20.72 12.16
N VAL A 368 28.81 19.45 12.15
CA VAL A 368 28.45 18.69 13.35
C VAL A 368 29.73 18.08 13.92
N THR A 369 29.78 17.94 15.22
CA THR A 369 30.91 17.24 15.80
C THR A 369 30.97 15.80 15.27
N ARG A 370 32.16 15.31 14.92
CA ARG A 370 32.36 13.94 14.44
C ARG A 370 31.66 12.90 15.31
N SER A 371 31.61 13.12 16.62
CA SER A 371 30.92 12.23 17.58
C SER A 371 29.40 12.16 17.37
N THR A 372 28.74 13.23 16.93
CA THR A 372 27.29 13.22 16.67
C THR A 372 26.96 12.45 15.40
N HIS A 373 27.77 12.61 14.37
CA HIS A 373 27.66 11.87 13.12
C HIS A 373 27.90 10.36 13.34
N ASP A 374 28.99 10.00 14.04
CA ASP A 374 29.37 8.60 14.30
C ASP A 374 28.28 7.83 15.10
N LYS A 375 27.54 8.50 16.00
CA LYS A 375 26.47 7.84 16.76
C LYS A 375 25.32 7.33 15.87
N TYR A 376 24.94 8.08 14.83
CA TYR A 376 23.88 7.64 13.92
C TYR A 376 24.33 6.46 13.06
N LYS A 377 25.62 6.45 12.65
CA LYS A 377 26.21 5.30 11.97
C LYS A 377 26.17 4.03 12.85
N LEU A 378 26.56 4.16 14.11
CA LEU A 378 26.53 3.04 15.06
C LEU A 378 25.11 2.53 15.30
N ALA A 379 24.15 3.44 15.45
CA ALA A 379 22.74 3.07 15.61
C ALA A 379 22.19 2.35 14.34
N ALA A 380 22.50 2.88 13.15
CA ALA A 380 22.12 2.25 11.90
C ALA A 380 22.75 0.86 11.72
N ASP A 381 24.05 0.72 12.04
CA ASP A 381 24.75 -0.58 11.99
C ASP A 381 24.12 -1.62 12.92
N LEU A 382 23.78 -1.22 14.14
CA LEU A 382 23.11 -2.10 15.10
C LEU A 382 21.72 -2.52 14.61
N ARG A 383 20.89 -1.56 14.17
CA ARG A 383 19.53 -1.85 13.69
C ARG A 383 19.53 -2.69 12.41
N ALA A 384 20.48 -2.45 11.50
CA ALA A 384 20.65 -3.28 10.31
C ALA A 384 21.03 -4.73 10.67
N GLN A 385 21.93 -4.92 11.64
CA GLN A 385 22.28 -6.27 12.13
C GLN A 385 21.06 -6.95 12.75
N ASN A 386 20.32 -6.26 13.62
CA ASN A 386 19.11 -6.79 14.24
C ASN A 386 18.10 -7.22 13.17
N LEU A 387 17.82 -6.36 12.20
CA LEU A 387 16.89 -6.64 11.12
C LEU A 387 17.34 -7.85 10.27
N MET A 388 18.62 -7.89 9.84
CA MET A 388 19.13 -9.04 9.08
C MET A 388 19.06 -10.35 9.87
N ASN A 389 19.21 -10.32 11.18
CA ASN A 389 19.09 -11.50 12.05
C ASN A 389 17.62 -11.98 12.20
N ARG A 390 16.65 -11.20 11.75
CA ARG A 390 15.24 -11.62 11.69
C ARG A 390 14.89 -12.45 10.45
N LEU A 391 15.78 -12.53 9.47
CA LEU A 391 15.58 -13.43 8.33
C LEU A 391 16.00 -14.85 8.74
N ILE A 392 15.02 -15.73 8.94
CA ILE A 392 15.23 -17.06 9.52
C ILE A 392 14.69 -18.19 8.66
N THR A 393 15.05 -19.39 9.04
CA THR A 393 14.46 -20.65 8.53
C THR A 393 13.89 -21.41 9.71
N SER A 394 12.60 -21.65 9.72
CA SER A 394 11.88 -22.40 10.76
C SER A 394 10.58 -22.97 10.23
N GLY A 395 10.08 -24.06 10.85
CA GLY A 395 8.77 -24.60 10.57
C GLY A 395 8.54 -25.04 9.12
N GLY A 396 9.59 -25.43 8.40
CA GLY A 396 9.51 -25.81 6.97
C GLY A 396 9.58 -24.65 5.99
N HIS A 397 9.64 -23.41 6.46
CA HIS A 397 9.79 -22.20 5.64
C HIS A 397 11.22 -21.65 5.73
N THR A 398 11.78 -21.26 4.60
CA THR A 398 13.19 -20.84 4.47
C THR A 398 13.27 -19.37 4.07
N ASN A 399 14.08 -18.61 4.81
CA ASN A 399 14.37 -17.19 4.55
C ASN A 399 13.13 -16.27 4.61
N TYR A 400 12.28 -16.46 5.61
CA TYR A 400 11.20 -15.53 5.91
C TYR A 400 11.58 -14.59 7.08
N TRP A 401 10.97 -13.43 7.12
CA TRP A 401 11.14 -12.49 8.24
C TRP A 401 10.35 -12.97 9.46
N ARG A 402 11.00 -13.09 10.61
CA ARG A 402 10.29 -13.24 11.89
C ARG A 402 9.91 -11.89 12.47
N ALA A 403 8.71 -11.79 13.02
CA ALA A 403 8.20 -10.56 13.59
C ALA A 403 8.83 -10.22 14.94
N ASP A 404 9.03 -11.20 15.80
CA ASP A 404 9.51 -11.07 17.18
C ASP A 404 10.77 -11.90 17.45
N ASP A 405 11.10 -12.13 18.72
CA ASP A 405 12.24 -12.95 19.12
C ASP A 405 11.97 -14.46 18.97
N GLY A 406 10.71 -14.85 18.77
CA GLY A 406 10.34 -16.21 18.41
C GLY A 406 10.53 -16.46 16.91
N ASP A 407 9.65 -17.25 16.34
CA ASP A 407 9.64 -17.60 14.92
C ASP A 407 8.33 -17.25 14.21
N ARG A 408 7.47 -16.41 14.83
CA ARG A 408 6.26 -15.89 14.21
C ARG A 408 6.60 -15.16 12.91
N PRO A 409 5.99 -15.51 11.76
CA PRO A 409 6.27 -14.81 10.51
C PRO A 409 5.82 -13.34 10.59
N PHE A 410 6.58 -12.46 9.98
CA PHE A 410 6.17 -11.11 9.72
C PHE A 410 5.31 -11.08 8.45
N PHE A 411 4.08 -10.66 8.60
CA PHE A 411 3.15 -10.35 7.52
C PHE A 411 2.44 -9.04 7.86
N HIS A 412 2.23 -8.21 6.87
CA HIS A 412 1.78 -6.85 7.09
C HIS A 412 0.89 -6.38 5.95
N ALA A 413 -0.25 -5.78 6.26
CA ALA A 413 -1.24 -5.37 5.27
C ALA A 413 -0.87 -4.09 4.49
N ALA A 414 0.20 -3.39 4.90
CA ALA A 414 0.69 -2.18 4.21
C ALA A 414 2.19 -2.24 3.92
N ASP A 415 3.04 -2.37 4.96
CA ASP A 415 4.47 -2.09 4.90
C ASP A 415 5.35 -3.34 4.75
N ALA A 416 4.84 -4.39 4.06
CA ALA A 416 5.56 -5.68 3.93
C ALA A 416 6.94 -5.55 3.25
N GLY A 417 7.13 -4.55 2.39
CA GLY A 417 8.40 -4.24 1.74
C GLY A 417 9.43 -3.51 2.62
N MET A 418 8.99 -2.93 3.75
CA MET A 418 9.84 -2.05 4.59
C MET A 418 11.15 -2.69 5.09
N PRO A 419 11.20 -3.97 5.49
CA PRO A 419 12.48 -4.57 5.88
C PRO A 419 13.54 -4.47 4.77
N VAL A 420 13.15 -4.72 3.52
CA VAL A 420 14.04 -4.61 2.35
C VAL A 420 14.37 -3.15 2.04
N VAL A 421 13.36 -2.27 2.04
CA VAL A 421 13.53 -0.84 1.76
C VAL A 421 14.52 -0.20 2.74
N SER A 422 14.34 -0.41 4.05
CA SER A 422 15.23 0.14 5.09
C SER A 422 16.66 -0.39 4.98
N LEU A 423 16.83 -1.67 4.63
CA LEU A 423 18.16 -2.25 4.40
C LEU A 423 18.83 -1.66 3.15
N LEU A 424 18.07 -1.38 2.08
CA LEU A 424 18.64 -0.79 0.86
C LEU A 424 18.98 0.69 1.04
N GLU A 425 18.24 1.44 1.83
CA GLU A 425 18.62 2.80 2.24
C GLU A 425 19.91 2.77 3.10
N TYR A 426 19.99 1.83 4.03
CA TYR A 426 21.20 1.64 4.84
C TYR A 426 22.42 1.20 3.99
N TYR A 427 22.22 0.41 2.92
CA TYR A 427 23.28 -0.02 2.02
C TYR A 427 24.14 1.16 1.52
N GLU A 428 23.54 2.32 1.29
CA GLU A 428 24.23 3.50 0.77
C GLU A 428 25.28 4.08 1.73
N ILE A 429 25.14 3.79 3.04
CA ILE A 429 26.05 4.26 4.08
C ILE A 429 26.91 3.14 4.68
N ALA A 430 26.62 1.89 4.36
CA ALA A 430 27.28 0.72 4.89
C ALA A 430 28.72 0.54 4.35
N ASP A 431 29.58 -0.08 5.14
CA ASP A 431 30.89 -0.53 4.65
C ASP A 431 30.75 -1.77 3.75
N ALA A 432 31.82 -2.09 2.98
CA ALA A 432 31.77 -3.17 2.00
C ALA A 432 31.38 -4.55 2.56
N PRO A 433 31.82 -5.00 3.76
CA PRO A 433 31.34 -6.23 4.37
C PRO A 433 29.85 -6.22 4.66
N MET A 434 29.32 -5.10 5.18
CA MET A 434 27.90 -4.94 5.47
C MET A 434 27.06 -4.82 4.20
N GLN A 435 27.54 -4.10 3.18
CA GLN A 435 26.89 -4.04 1.86
C GLN A 435 26.66 -5.43 1.29
N LYS A 436 27.67 -6.30 1.35
CA LYS A 436 27.55 -7.69 0.88
C LYS A 436 26.46 -8.45 1.66
N ARG A 437 26.47 -8.35 3.01
CA ARG A 437 25.47 -9.00 3.86
C ARG A 437 24.06 -8.48 3.60
N VAL A 438 23.89 -7.18 3.40
CA VAL A 438 22.60 -6.57 3.04
C VAL A 438 22.08 -7.18 1.74
N LEU A 439 22.88 -7.20 0.67
CA LEU A 439 22.42 -7.75 -0.62
C LEU A 439 22.11 -9.25 -0.55
N GLU A 440 22.89 -10.03 0.20
CA GLU A 440 22.59 -11.45 0.44
C GLU A 440 21.26 -11.64 1.18
N THR A 441 20.98 -10.80 2.20
CA THR A 441 19.75 -10.84 2.97
C THR A 441 18.54 -10.42 2.13
N VAL A 442 18.66 -9.31 1.39
CA VAL A 442 17.64 -8.80 0.47
C VAL A 442 17.29 -9.84 -0.58
N ARG A 443 18.31 -10.46 -1.21
CA ARG A 443 18.10 -11.52 -2.19
C ARG A 443 17.29 -12.67 -1.61
N LYS A 444 17.70 -13.21 -0.48
CA LYS A 444 17.03 -14.35 0.17
C LYS A 444 15.57 -14.03 0.54
N SER A 445 15.34 -12.82 1.03
CA SER A 445 13.99 -12.35 1.37
C SER A 445 13.10 -12.26 0.13
N LEU A 446 13.56 -11.63 -0.95
CA LEU A 446 12.78 -11.49 -2.19
C LEU A 446 12.60 -12.82 -2.91
N GLU A 447 13.58 -13.74 -2.86
CA GLU A 447 13.43 -15.11 -3.34
C GLU A 447 12.34 -15.87 -2.56
N PHE A 448 12.20 -15.62 -1.25
CA PHE A 448 11.11 -16.18 -0.44
C PHE A 448 9.76 -15.63 -0.90
N GLU A 449 9.60 -14.32 -1.06
CA GLU A 449 8.36 -13.68 -1.51
C GLU A 449 7.91 -14.20 -2.89
N MET A 450 8.83 -14.25 -3.85
CA MET A 450 8.55 -14.77 -5.19
C MET A 450 8.19 -16.27 -5.18
N ARG A 451 8.92 -17.09 -4.43
CA ARG A 451 8.62 -18.52 -4.30
C ARG A 451 7.24 -18.76 -3.68
N THR A 452 6.90 -18.02 -2.61
CA THR A 452 5.58 -18.09 -1.98
C THR A 452 4.46 -17.64 -2.93
N THR A 453 4.76 -16.67 -3.78
CA THR A 453 3.84 -16.19 -4.81
C THR A 453 3.56 -17.22 -5.89
N ASP A 454 4.57 -17.99 -6.27
CA ASP A 454 4.52 -18.92 -7.41
C ASP A 454 4.19 -20.39 -6.99
N GLU A 455 4.00 -20.68 -5.70
CA GLU A 455 3.77 -22.06 -5.22
C GLU A 455 2.39 -22.62 -5.59
N VAL A 456 1.46 -21.79 -6.05
CA VAL A 456 0.12 -22.17 -6.50
C VAL A 456 -0.22 -21.51 -7.84
N ALA A 457 -1.29 -21.96 -8.49
CA ALA A 457 -1.82 -21.27 -9.66
C ALA A 457 -2.13 -19.80 -9.34
N ASN A 458 -1.43 -18.89 -10.01
CA ASN A 458 -1.49 -17.45 -9.76
C ASN A 458 -1.31 -16.66 -11.07
N PRO A 459 -2.36 -16.53 -11.88
CA PRO A 459 -2.25 -15.95 -13.22
C PRO A 459 -1.84 -14.48 -13.20
N PHE A 460 -2.11 -13.78 -12.11
CA PHE A 460 -1.81 -12.35 -11.96
C PHE A 460 -0.43 -12.10 -11.33
N GLY A 461 0.19 -13.12 -10.74
CA GLY A 461 1.41 -12.93 -9.94
C GLY A 461 1.17 -12.05 -8.71
N TYR A 462 -0.05 -12.08 -8.15
CA TYR A 462 -0.39 -11.38 -6.91
C TYR A 462 0.50 -11.87 -5.77
N ALA A 463 1.17 -10.97 -5.06
CA ALA A 463 2.08 -11.32 -3.99
C ALA A 463 1.34 -12.07 -2.87
N ARG A 464 1.72 -13.34 -2.64
CA ARG A 464 1.23 -14.14 -1.53
C ARG A 464 2.12 -13.96 -0.30
N GLN A 465 1.65 -14.36 0.85
CA GLN A 465 2.32 -14.12 2.12
C GLN A 465 2.21 -15.32 3.06
N LEU A 466 3.23 -15.52 3.90
CA LEU A 466 3.20 -16.50 4.99
C LEU A 466 2.55 -15.85 6.21
N VAL A 467 1.43 -16.40 6.68
CA VAL A 467 0.62 -15.86 7.77
C VAL A 467 0.51 -16.85 8.92
N GLN A 468 0.19 -16.36 10.11
CA GLN A 468 -0.03 -17.17 11.28
C GLN A 468 -1.33 -16.77 11.98
N SER A 469 -2.21 -17.72 12.21
CA SER A 469 -3.44 -17.53 12.98
C SER A 469 -3.14 -17.38 14.47
N THR A 470 -4.11 -16.86 15.23
CA THR A 470 -3.99 -16.70 16.71
C THR A 470 -3.70 -17.98 17.47
N ASN A 471 -4.04 -19.16 16.92
CA ASN A 471 -3.73 -20.47 17.50
C ASN A 471 -2.34 -21.01 17.10
N GLY A 472 -1.53 -20.21 16.40
CA GLY A 472 -0.19 -20.59 15.96
C GLY A 472 -0.13 -21.34 14.62
N PHE A 473 -1.27 -21.63 13.98
CA PHE A 473 -1.28 -22.32 12.69
C PHE A 473 -0.72 -21.39 11.59
N ARG A 474 0.27 -21.89 10.83
CA ARG A 474 0.91 -21.18 9.72
C ARG A 474 0.42 -21.72 8.38
N ARG A 475 0.22 -20.80 7.45
CA ARG A 475 -0.14 -21.09 6.07
C ARG A 475 0.27 -19.95 5.15
N THR A 476 0.34 -20.23 3.86
CA THR A 476 0.44 -19.17 2.86
C THR A 476 -0.96 -18.74 2.41
N ALA A 477 -1.12 -17.46 2.11
CA ALA A 477 -2.40 -16.87 1.72
C ALA A 477 -2.23 -15.79 0.65
N PHE A 478 -3.25 -15.58 -0.16
CA PHE A 478 -3.31 -14.43 -1.07
C PHE A 478 -3.54 -13.14 -0.28
N PHE A 479 -4.58 -13.11 0.52
CA PHE A 479 -5.03 -11.91 1.23
C PHE A 479 -4.70 -11.96 2.71
N PHE A 480 -4.69 -10.79 3.35
CA PHE A 480 -4.49 -10.69 4.79
C PHE A 480 -5.64 -11.40 5.52
N PRO A 481 -5.35 -12.36 6.40
CA PRO A 481 -6.40 -13.21 6.97
C PRO A 481 -7.11 -12.55 8.15
N HIS A 482 -8.35 -12.93 8.37
CA HIS A 482 -9.20 -12.43 9.46
C HIS A 482 -8.95 -13.09 10.81
N ASP A 483 -8.25 -14.23 10.84
CA ASP A 483 -8.01 -15.04 12.03
C ASP A 483 -6.65 -14.75 12.70
N THR A 484 -6.20 -13.52 12.56
CA THR A 484 -4.96 -13.01 13.14
C THR A 484 -5.25 -12.02 14.27
N GLU A 485 -4.22 -11.64 15.00
CA GLU A 485 -4.31 -10.65 16.07
C GLU A 485 -4.66 -9.24 15.59
N THR A 486 -4.63 -9.00 14.30
CA THR A 486 -5.03 -7.73 13.66
C THR A 486 -6.46 -7.76 13.13
N SER A 487 -7.24 -8.79 13.48
CA SER A 487 -8.66 -8.78 13.17
C SER A 487 -9.32 -7.51 13.76
N PRO A 488 -10.17 -6.81 13.03
CA PRO A 488 -10.86 -7.23 11.81
C PRO A 488 -10.25 -6.69 10.50
N TRP A 489 -8.94 -6.62 10.34
CA TRP A 489 -8.35 -6.21 9.07
C TRP A 489 -8.73 -7.21 7.96
N TRP A 490 -9.69 -6.87 7.16
CA TRP A 490 -10.27 -7.65 6.07
C TRP A 490 -10.54 -6.80 4.83
N GLN A 491 -9.79 -5.72 4.72
CA GLN A 491 -9.80 -4.80 3.59
C GLN A 491 -8.71 -5.15 2.58
N GLY A 492 -8.75 -4.52 1.42
CA GLY A 492 -7.74 -4.67 0.38
C GLY A 492 -6.37 -4.16 0.80
N GLU A 493 -5.34 -4.54 0.07
CA GLU A 493 -3.94 -4.43 0.46
C GLU A 493 -3.08 -3.72 -0.59
N ASN A 494 -3.60 -2.72 -1.27
CA ASN A 494 -2.85 -2.04 -2.33
C ASN A 494 -1.56 -1.37 -1.82
N ALA A 495 -1.51 -0.95 -0.54
CA ALA A 495 -0.28 -0.48 0.09
C ALA A 495 0.78 -1.59 0.18
N ARG A 496 0.40 -2.81 0.63
CA ARG A 496 1.29 -3.96 0.69
C ARG A 496 1.88 -4.29 -0.67
N LEU A 497 1.02 -4.38 -1.69
CA LEU A 497 1.44 -4.67 -3.06
C LEU A 497 2.44 -3.64 -3.57
N SER A 498 2.14 -2.36 -3.37
CA SER A 498 3.02 -1.25 -3.77
C SER A 498 4.32 -1.22 -2.97
N SER A 499 4.31 -1.56 -1.67
CA SER A 499 5.53 -1.64 -0.84
C SER A 499 6.47 -2.75 -1.31
N LEU A 500 5.91 -3.91 -1.69
CA LEU A 500 6.68 -5.02 -2.26
C LEU A 500 7.20 -4.70 -3.66
N ALA A 501 6.41 -4.00 -4.48
CA ALA A 501 6.88 -3.49 -5.77
C ALA A 501 8.04 -2.49 -5.60
N THR A 502 7.95 -1.61 -4.61
CA THR A 502 9.02 -0.68 -4.23
C THR A 502 10.29 -1.44 -3.85
N ALA A 503 10.17 -2.42 -2.94
CA ALA A 503 11.30 -3.25 -2.50
C ALA A 503 11.99 -3.97 -3.66
N ALA A 504 11.22 -4.57 -4.57
CA ALA A 504 11.74 -5.26 -5.74
C ALA A 504 12.42 -4.31 -6.73
N ARG A 505 11.84 -3.12 -6.99
CA ARG A 505 12.43 -2.09 -7.87
C ARG A 505 13.70 -1.48 -7.28
N MET A 506 13.73 -1.18 -5.98
CA MET A 506 14.95 -0.71 -5.32
C MET A 506 16.06 -1.77 -5.36
N ALA A 507 15.70 -3.04 -5.19
CA ALA A 507 16.67 -4.14 -5.25
C ALA A 507 17.23 -4.36 -6.66
N SER A 508 16.40 -4.24 -7.70
CA SER A 508 16.77 -4.61 -9.08
C SER A 508 18.02 -3.91 -9.57
N LYS A 509 18.24 -2.66 -9.19
CA LYS A 509 19.45 -1.88 -9.55
C LYS A 509 20.78 -2.52 -9.11
N TYR A 510 20.73 -3.35 -8.04
CA TYR A 510 21.91 -4.01 -7.47
C TYR A 510 22.16 -5.42 -8.03
N PHE A 511 21.23 -5.97 -8.80
CA PHE A 511 21.31 -7.32 -9.33
C PHE A 511 21.34 -7.38 -10.87
N LYS A 512 21.78 -6.30 -11.53
CA LYS A 512 21.90 -6.25 -12.99
C LYS A 512 22.89 -7.27 -13.56
N ASP A 513 23.88 -7.68 -12.77
CA ASP A 513 24.85 -8.71 -13.13
C ASP A 513 24.28 -10.14 -13.07
N ASP A 514 23.08 -10.31 -12.53
CA ASP A 514 22.28 -11.55 -12.57
C ASP A 514 20.98 -11.32 -13.36
N PRO A 515 21.01 -11.43 -14.70
CA PRO A 515 19.86 -11.09 -15.54
C PRO A 515 18.60 -11.89 -15.23
N ALA A 516 18.74 -13.13 -14.75
CA ALA A 516 17.58 -13.98 -14.41
C ALA A 516 16.88 -13.45 -13.16
N PHE A 517 17.61 -13.17 -12.10
CA PHE A 517 17.05 -12.63 -10.86
C PHE A 517 16.53 -11.20 -11.07
N HIS A 518 17.26 -10.37 -11.83
CA HIS A 518 16.80 -9.04 -12.20
C HIS A 518 15.44 -9.08 -12.93
N ALA A 519 15.30 -9.96 -13.93
CA ALA A 519 14.03 -10.12 -14.65
C ALA A 519 12.88 -10.60 -13.74
N GLN A 520 13.16 -11.49 -12.78
CA GLN A 520 12.18 -11.93 -11.78
C GLN A 520 11.72 -10.77 -10.91
N LEU A 521 12.64 -9.93 -10.42
CA LEU A 521 12.31 -8.74 -9.64
C LEU A 521 11.44 -7.75 -10.42
N GLN A 522 11.77 -7.51 -11.69
CA GLN A 522 10.96 -6.66 -12.57
C GLN A 522 9.55 -7.24 -12.76
N ALA A 523 9.43 -8.52 -13.06
CA ALA A 523 8.14 -9.18 -13.25
C ALA A 523 7.31 -9.13 -11.95
N TYR A 524 7.92 -9.39 -10.79
CA TYR A 524 7.28 -9.34 -9.50
C TYR A 524 6.72 -7.93 -9.21
N ALA A 525 7.54 -6.89 -9.38
CA ALA A 525 7.12 -5.51 -9.16
C ALA A 525 5.97 -5.09 -10.09
N TRP A 526 6.11 -5.37 -11.39
CA TRP A 526 5.08 -5.01 -12.37
C TRP A 526 3.76 -5.74 -12.14
N ASN A 527 3.79 -6.99 -11.69
CA ASN A 527 2.56 -7.73 -11.38
C ASN A 527 1.72 -7.02 -10.32
N GLN A 528 2.36 -6.47 -9.28
CA GLN A 528 1.65 -5.77 -8.21
C GLN A 528 1.04 -4.45 -8.72
N LEU A 529 1.79 -3.68 -9.49
CA LEU A 529 1.29 -2.42 -10.07
C LEU A 529 0.20 -2.67 -11.11
N ASN A 530 0.35 -3.69 -11.95
CA ASN A 530 -0.66 -4.06 -12.93
C ASN A 530 -1.98 -4.47 -12.27
N TRP A 531 -1.93 -5.18 -11.13
CA TRP A 531 -3.13 -5.52 -10.37
C TRP A 531 -3.92 -4.27 -9.94
N ILE A 532 -3.24 -3.26 -9.43
CA ILE A 532 -3.85 -1.99 -9.03
C ILE A 532 -4.48 -1.28 -10.23
N LEU A 533 -3.83 -1.36 -11.38
CA LEU A 533 -4.21 -0.63 -12.60
C LEU A 533 -5.14 -1.41 -13.55
N GLY A 534 -5.81 -2.46 -13.07
CA GLY A 534 -6.88 -3.12 -13.81
C GLY A 534 -6.62 -4.56 -14.23
N LEU A 535 -5.37 -5.04 -14.21
CA LEU A 535 -5.07 -6.45 -14.48
C LEU A 535 -5.40 -7.31 -13.24
N ASN A 536 -6.69 -7.44 -12.97
CA ASN A 536 -7.25 -8.22 -11.87
C ASN A 536 -8.58 -8.88 -12.29
N PRO A 537 -9.10 -9.87 -11.55
CA PRO A 537 -10.28 -10.64 -11.98
C PRO A 537 -11.57 -9.83 -12.12
N TYR A 538 -11.63 -8.65 -11.52
CA TYR A 538 -12.80 -7.77 -11.58
C TYR A 538 -12.71 -6.72 -12.69
N ASP A 539 -11.61 -6.70 -13.48
CA ASP A 539 -11.41 -5.73 -14.55
C ASP A 539 -11.59 -4.30 -14.04
N CYS A 540 -10.95 -3.99 -12.92
CA CYS A 540 -11.16 -2.76 -12.16
C CYS A 540 -9.85 -2.00 -11.95
N CYS A 541 -9.77 -0.76 -12.40
CA CYS A 541 -8.67 0.13 -12.02
C CYS A 541 -8.95 0.73 -10.63
N MET A 542 -8.08 0.45 -9.68
CA MET A 542 -8.22 0.88 -8.29
C MET A 542 -7.65 2.28 -8.02
N LEU A 543 -7.01 2.89 -9.01
CA LEU A 543 -6.64 4.30 -9.03
C LEU A 543 -7.81 5.10 -9.64
N GLN A 544 -8.50 5.86 -8.80
CA GLN A 544 -9.68 6.60 -9.18
C GLN A 544 -9.39 7.63 -10.29
N GLY A 545 -10.25 7.68 -11.30
CA GLY A 545 -10.12 8.59 -12.44
C GLY A 545 -9.19 8.06 -13.55
N SER A 546 -8.53 6.93 -13.34
CA SER A 546 -7.70 6.24 -14.34
C SER A 546 -8.39 4.95 -14.80
N GLY A 547 -8.15 4.54 -16.05
CA GLY A 547 -8.72 3.32 -16.60
C GLY A 547 -10.24 3.30 -16.61
N HIS A 548 -10.84 2.17 -16.25
CA HIS A 548 -12.30 1.99 -16.17
C HIS A 548 -12.70 1.11 -14.98
N ASN A 549 -14.01 1.02 -14.71
CA ASN A 549 -14.59 0.28 -13.59
C ASN A 549 -13.99 0.69 -12.23
N ASN A 550 -13.73 1.98 -12.03
CA ASN A 550 -13.28 2.47 -10.73
C ASN A 550 -14.36 2.20 -9.68
N PRO A 551 -14.00 1.73 -8.46
CA PRO A 551 -14.98 1.51 -7.41
C PRO A 551 -15.60 2.83 -6.96
N PHE A 552 -16.91 2.81 -6.79
CA PHE A 552 -17.64 3.94 -6.27
C PHE A 552 -17.92 3.74 -4.78
N TYR A 553 -17.49 4.68 -3.97
CA TYR A 553 -17.67 4.65 -2.52
C TYR A 553 -18.00 6.03 -1.97
N MET A 554 -18.88 6.08 -1.00
CA MET A 554 -19.22 7.28 -0.22
C MET A 554 -19.14 6.94 1.26
N PHE A 555 -18.20 7.52 1.97
CA PHE A 555 -18.03 7.30 3.40
C PHE A 555 -19.28 7.82 4.17
N PHE A 556 -19.81 7.05 5.09
CA PHE A 556 -21.05 7.33 5.81
C PHE A 556 -22.30 7.60 4.91
N ASP A 557 -22.37 6.99 3.72
CA ASP A 557 -23.47 7.22 2.78
C ASP A 557 -23.71 8.71 2.49
N SER A 558 -22.65 9.48 2.39
CA SER A 558 -22.69 10.92 2.19
C SER A 558 -21.91 11.38 0.97
N TYR A 559 -22.54 12.16 0.09
CA TYR A 559 -21.88 12.79 -1.05
C TYR A 559 -20.71 13.71 -0.66
N GLU A 560 -20.64 14.13 0.58
CA GLU A 560 -19.54 14.94 1.13
C GLU A 560 -18.24 14.14 1.22
N TYR A 561 -18.32 12.80 1.27
CA TYR A 561 -17.21 11.91 1.54
C TYR A 561 -16.96 10.89 0.43
N HIS A 562 -17.31 11.19 -0.82
CA HIS A 562 -17.09 10.28 -1.92
C HIS A 562 -15.63 10.26 -2.42
N ASN A 563 -15.26 9.18 -3.11
CA ASN A 563 -13.93 9.02 -3.69
C ASN A 563 -13.52 10.18 -4.61
N ALA A 564 -12.25 10.52 -4.56
CA ALA A 564 -11.64 11.61 -5.33
C ALA A 564 -10.64 11.07 -6.37
N PRO A 565 -10.51 11.68 -7.55
CA PRO A 565 -9.52 11.29 -8.55
C PRO A 565 -8.09 11.34 -7.99
N GLY A 566 -7.28 10.34 -8.36
CA GLY A 566 -5.90 10.20 -7.94
C GLY A 566 -5.70 9.35 -6.70
N GLY A 567 -6.76 9.12 -5.90
CA GLY A 567 -6.68 8.24 -4.74
C GLY A 567 -6.81 6.77 -5.12
N ILE A 568 -6.06 5.92 -4.44
CA ILE A 568 -6.09 4.47 -4.59
C ILE A 568 -6.92 3.86 -3.47
N VAL A 569 -7.92 3.07 -3.87
CA VAL A 569 -8.82 2.42 -2.92
C VAL A 569 -8.15 1.22 -2.24
N ASN A 570 -8.75 0.76 -1.13
CA ASN A 570 -8.33 -0.47 -0.44
C ASN A 570 -8.24 -1.65 -1.39
N GLY A 571 -9.26 -1.92 -2.18
CA GLY A 571 -9.24 -2.86 -3.29
C GLY A 571 -9.74 -4.26 -2.95
N ILE A 572 -9.30 -5.22 -3.75
CA ILE A 572 -9.72 -6.63 -3.70
C ILE A 572 -9.13 -7.30 -2.46
N THR A 573 -9.94 -8.09 -1.75
CA THR A 573 -9.56 -8.77 -0.51
C THR A 573 -10.15 -10.17 -0.41
N GLY A 574 -9.87 -10.86 0.67
CA GLY A 574 -10.50 -12.13 1.01
C GLY A 574 -11.99 -11.97 1.34
N GLY A 575 -12.76 -13.02 1.11
CA GLY A 575 -14.19 -13.04 1.41
C GLY A 575 -14.46 -12.85 2.90
N TYR A 576 -15.58 -12.24 3.20
CA TYR A 576 -16.02 -11.95 4.57
C TYR A 576 -16.15 -13.21 5.45
N ARG A 577 -16.58 -14.32 4.89
CA ARG A 577 -16.79 -15.60 5.60
C ARG A 577 -15.63 -16.57 5.46
N ASP A 578 -14.90 -16.49 4.36
CA ASP A 578 -13.75 -17.32 4.06
C ASP A 578 -12.58 -16.41 3.58
N PRO A 579 -11.52 -16.27 4.38
CA PRO A 579 -10.39 -15.41 4.02
C PRO A 579 -9.59 -15.92 2.80
N HIS A 580 -9.86 -17.14 2.32
CA HIS A 580 -9.25 -17.69 1.12
C HIS A 580 -10.07 -17.43 -0.15
N ASP A 581 -11.32 -17.00 -0.01
CA ASP A 581 -12.16 -16.57 -1.12
C ASP A 581 -11.66 -15.22 -1.65
N ILE A 582 -12.19 -14.78 -2.80
CA ILE A 582 -11.92 -13.46 -3.36
C ILE A 582 -13.20 -12.63 -3.36
N ASP A 583 -13.10 -11.41 -2.85
CA ASP A 583 -14.25 -10.53 -2.67
C ASP A 583 -13.93 -9.09 -3.08
N PHE A 584 -14.87 -8.47 -3.76
CA PHE A 584 -14.78 -7.08 -4.19
C PHE A 584 -16.13 -6.54 -4.63
N ASN A 585 -16.43 -5.30 -4.26
CA ASN A 585 -17.63 -4.60 -4.69
C ASN A 585 -17.26 -3.37 -5.52
N LEU A 586 -17.70 -3.35 -6.76
CA LEU A 586 -17.45 -2.23 -7.69
C LEU A 586 -18.36 -1.04 -7.45
N GLN A 587 -19.51 -1.25 -6.81
CA GLN A 587 -20.51 -0.21 -6.61
C GLN A 587 -20.78 -0.01 -5.12
N TYR A 588 -20.73 1.23 -4.70
CA TYR A 588 -21.21 1.60 -3.39
C TYR A 588 -22.65 1.12 -3.20
N SER A 589 -22.93 0.62 -2.00
CA SER A 589 -24.25 0.22 -1.58
C SER A 589 -24.88 -1.01 -2.28
N GLU A 590 -24.13 -1.91 -2.91
CA GLU A 590 -24.68 -3.26 -3.08
C GLU A 590 -25.14 -3.84 -1.73
N THR A 591 -24.39 -3.55 -0.67
CA THR A 591 -24.74 -3.92 0.70
C THR A 591 -25.61 -2.84 1.39
N GLY A 592 -25.55 -1.59 0.95
CA GLY A 592 -26.19 -0.44 1.60
C GLY A 592 -25.62 -0.15 3.00
N LYS A 593 -24.37 -0.52 3.26
CA LYS A 593 -23.72 -0.41 4.57
C LYS A 593 -22.38 0.28 4.47
N ASP A 594 -22.02 0.94 5.55
CA ASP A 594 -20.73 1.62 5.70
C ASP A 594 -19.51 0.67 5.54
N GLU A 595 -19.69 -0.62 5.75
CA GLU A 595 -18.64 -1.65 5.62
C GLU A 595 -18.02 -1.77 4.22
N ASP A 596 -18.61 -1.14 3.21
CA ASP A 596 -18.05 -1.10 1.85
C ASP A 596 -16.72 -0.32 1.79
N TRP A 597 -16.33 0.40 2.88
CA TRP A 597 -15.01 1.01 3.03
C TRP A 597 -13.88 0.01 2.82
N ARG A 598 -14.06 -1.25 3.15
CA ARG A 598 -13.04 -2.29 3.00
C ARG A 598 -12.55 -2.51 1.58
N TRP A 599 -13.33 -2.10 0.58
CA TRP A 599 -12.94 -2.14 -0.83
C TRP A 599 -12.69 -0.76 -1.41
N GLY A 600 -13.52 0.20 -1.07
CA GLY A 600 -13.68 1.46 -1.78
C GLY A 600 -13.00 2.66 -1.16
N GLU A 601 -12.61 2.61 0.10
CA GLU A 601 -11.96 3.72 0.78
C GLU A 601 -10.56 3.99 0.21
N GLN A 602 -10.28 5.26 -0.05
CA GLN A 602 -8.96 5.73 -0.47
C GLN A 602 -8.15 6.12 0.77
N TRP A 603 -6.96 5.53 0.92
CA TRP A 603 -6.17 5.64 2.14
C TRP A 603 -4.72 6.06 1.85
N LEU A 604 -4.17 6.97 2.65
CA LEU A 604 -2.83 7.57 2.47
C LEU A 604 -1.71 6.57 2.12
N PRO A 605 -1.53 5.44 2.82
CA PRO A 605 -0.45 4.51 2.52
C PRO A 605 -0.52 3.88 1.12
N HIS A 606 -1.70 3.73 0.53
CA HIS A 606 -1.82 3.20 -0.82
C HIS A 606 -1.14 4.13 -1.82
N ASP A 607 -1.45 5.42 -1.72
CA ASP A 607 -0.93 6.45 -2.61
C ASP A 607 0.57 6.70 -2.35
N ALA A 608 0.99 6.69 -1.09
CA ALA A 608 2.39 6.88 -0.70
C ALA A 608 3.30 5.80 -1.29
N TRP A 609 2.96 4.53 -1.10
CA TRP A 609 3.72 3.41 -1.63
C TRP A 609 3.66 3.32 -3.15
N TYR A 610 2.48 3.55 -3.74
CA TYR A 610 2.33 3.55 -5.19
C TYR A 610 3.16 4.65 -5.85
N LEU A 611 3.13 5.87 -5.30
CA LEU A 611 3.91 7.01 -5.78
C LEU A 611 5.41 6.68 -5.84
N LEU A 612 5.93 6.12 -4.74
CA LEU A 612 7.33 5.74 -4.68
C LEU A 612 7.65 4.61 -5.68
N ALA A 613 6.82 3.55 -5.72
CA ALA A 613 7.00 2.47 -6.67
C ALA A 613 6.97 2.94 -8.13
N ALA A 614 6.06 3.85 -8.48
CA ALA A 614 5.96 4.40 -9.83
C ALA A 614 7.13 5.31 -10.21
N SER A 615 7.75 5.98 -9.22
CA SER A 615 8.88 6.89 -9.44
C SER A 615 10.21 6.17 -9.63
N LEU A 616 10.35 4.96 -9.10
CA LEU A 616 11.58 4.16 -9.19
C LEU A 616 11.80 3.59 -10.60
N ARG A 617 13.04 3.68 -11.07
CA ARG A 617 13.54 3.08 -12.33
C ARG A 617 14.94 2.48 -12.12
N ASP A 618 15.31 1.58 -13.02
CA ASP A 618 16.65 0.96 -13.05
C ASP A 618 17.76 1.90 -13.54
#